data_59d1652027516e62b509d50fc17da500
#
_entry.id   59d1652027516e62b509d50fc17da500
#
_cell.length_a   1.000
_cell.length_b   1.000
_cell.length_c   1.000
_cell.angle_alpha   90.00
_cell.angle_beta   90.00
_cell.angle_gamma   90.00
#
_symmetry.space_group_name_H-M   'P 1'
#
loop_
_entity.id
_entity.type
_entity.pdbx_description
1 polymer ?
#
loop_
_entity_poly.entity_id
_entity_poly.type
_entity_poly.pdbx_seq_one_letter_code
_entity_poly.pdbx_strand_id
1 'polypeptide(L)' 'MTYTITLETFNGSTKKINLASKGAVAQFISTYPTQLPVGVSVKVACDSLSIRGTLRGTLIPSN' A
#
# COMPACT_ATOMS: atom_id res chain seq x y z
N MET A 1 4.76 14.88 -12.41
CA MET A 1 5.43 13.57 -12.36
C MET A 1 4.53 12.57 -11.65
N THR A 2 4.41 11.37 -12.18
CA THR A 2 3.52 10.36 -11.62
C THR A 2 4.34 9.29 -10.90
N TYR A 3 3.89 8.92 -9.71
CA TYR A 3 4.52 7.86 -8.94
C TYR A 3 3.62 6.63 -8.97
N THR A 4 4.17 5.50 -9.40
CA THR A 4 3.41 4.25 -9.47
C THR A 4 3.75 3.37 -8.28
N ILE A 5 2.72 3.01 -7.52
CA ILE A 5 2.85 2.08 -6.41
C ILE A 5 2.35 0.72 -6.86
N THR A 6 3.15 -0.31 -6.66
CA THR A 6 2.77 -1.69 -6.93
C THR A 6 2.40 -2.36 -5.62
N LEU A 7 1.21 -2.93 -5.56
CA LEU A 7 0.72 -3.67 -4.41
C LEU A 7 0.61 -5.14 -4.78
N GLU A 8 1.17 -6.01 -3.95
CA GLU A 8 1.09 -7.45 -4.17
C GLU A 8 0.47 -8.11 -2.96
N THR A 9 -0.66 -8.79 -3.15
CA THR A 9 -1.34 -9.48 -2.07
C THR A 9 -0.74 -10.87 -1.86
N PHE A 10 -1.07 -11.48 -0.73
CA PHE A 10 -0.55 -12.79 -0.37
C PHE A 10 -0.95 -13.89 -1.36
N ASN A 11 -2.04 -13.71 -2.10
CA ASN A 11 -2.51 -14.69 -3.07
C ASN A 11 -1.91 -14.46 -4.48
N GLY A 12 -0.95 -13.54 -4.60
CA GLY A 12 -0.28 -13.29 -5.86
C GLY A 12 -0.93 -12.25 -6.75
N SER A 13 -2.03 -11.64 -6.32
CA SER A 13 -2.66 -10.57 -7.09
C SER A 13 -1.82 -9.31 -7.02
N THR A 14 -1.66 -8.63 -8.16
CA THR A 14 -0.89 -7.41 -8.25
C THR A 14 -1.80 -6.26 -8.68
N LYS A 15 -1.65 -5.11 -8.04
CA LYS A 15 -2.39 -3.90 -8.38
C LYS A 15 -1.44 -2.73 -8.45
N LYS A 16 -1.62 -1.85 -9.44
CA LYS A 16 -0.81 -0.66 -9.60
C LYS A 16 -1.68 0.57 -9.40
N ILE A 17 -1.14 1.54 -8.65
CA ILE A 17 -1.84 2.79 -8.35
C ILE A 17 -0.90 3.93 -8.72
N ASN A 18 -1.42 4.91 -9.46
CA ASN A 18 -0.66 6.09 -9.86
C ASN A 18 -1.04 7.27 -8.96
N LEU A 19 -0.02 7.92 -8.40
CA LEU A 19 -0.21 9.07 -7.52
C LEU A 19 0.59 10.25 -8.04
N ALA A 20 0.10 11.46 -7.78
CA ALA A 20 0.64 12.66 -8.40
C ALA A 20 1.82 13.29 -7.65
N SER A 21 2.04 12.94 -6.38
CA SER A 21 3.08 13.57 -5.59
C SER A 21 3.68 12.61 -4.55
N LYS A 22 4.86 12.97 -4.05
CA LYS A 22 5.50 12.22 -2.96
C LYS A 22 4.63 12.23 -1.70
N GLY A 23 3.99 13.36 -1.42
CA GLY A 23 3.10 13.46 -0.28
C GLY A 23 1.93 12.50 -0.38
N ALA A 24 1.37 12.36 -1.58
CA ALA A 24 0.30 11.41 -1.81
C ALA A 24 0.76 9.98 -1.58
N VAL A 25 2.00 9.64 -2.00
CA VAL A 25 2.56 8.32 -1.77
C VAL A 25 2.73 8.06 -0.27
N ALA A 26 3.30 9.01 0.46
CA ALA A 26 3.49 8.88 1.90
C ALA A 26 2.15 8.73 2.63
N GLN A 27 1.16 9.53 2.24
CA GLN A 27 -0.16 9.46 2.82
C GLN A 27 -0.82 8.11 2.54
N PHE A 28 -0.70 7.62 1.32
CA PHE A 28 -1.25 6.33 0.94
C PHE A 28 -0.66 5.21 1.81
N ILE A 29 0.67 5.19 1.95
CA ILE A 29 1.33 4.17 2.74
C ILE A 29 0.92 4.25 4.22
N SER A 30 0.70 5.47 4.73
CA SER A 30 0.31 5.67 6.13
C SER A 30 -1.14 5.27 6.39
N THR A 31 -2.04 5.48 5.42
CA THR A 31 -3.47 5.26 5.63
C THR A 31 -3.96 3.91 5.12
N TYR A 32 -3.25 3.31 4.19
CA TYR A 32 -3.69 2.04 3.59
C TYR A 32 -3.88 0.91 4.61
N PRO A 33 -2.98 0.73 5.61
CA PRO A 33 -3.19 -0.32 6.61
C PRO A 33 -4.48 -0.19 7.39
N THR A 34 -5.01 1.03 7.54
CA THR A 34 -6.28 1.24 8.24
C THR A 34 -7.48 0.78 7.42
N GLN A 35 -7.28 0.46 6.15
CA GLN A 35 -8.32 -0.04 5.25
C GLN A 35 -8.24 -1.55 5.07
N LEU A 36 -7.20 -2.17 5.62
CA LEU A 36 -6.99 -3.61 5.51
C LEU A 36 -7.37 -4.29 6.82
N PRO A 37 -8.08 -5.44 6.75
CA PRO A 37 -8.39 -6.21 7.97
C PRO A 37 -7.12 -6.67 8.67
N VAL A 38 -7.21 -6.79 9.99
CA VAL A 38 -6.12 -7.36 10.79
C VAL A 38 -5.78 -8.76 10.29
N GLY A 39 -4.49 -9.03 10.13
CA GLY A 39 -4.02 -10.31 9.62
C GLY A 39 -3.75 -10.34 8.13
N VAL A 40 -4.15 -9.30 7.40
CA VAL A 40 -3.86 -9.18 5.98
C VAL A 40 -2.57 -8.42 5.79
N SER A 41 -1.69 -8.92 4.93
CA SER A 41 -0.42 -8.26 4.61
C SER A 41 -0.36 -8.01 3.11
N VAL A 42 0.15 -6.85 2.71
CA VAL A 42 0.30 -6.46 1.31
C VAL A 42 1.70 -5.91 1.11
N LYS A 43 2.40 -6.42 0.11
CA LYS A 43 3.71 -5.90 -0.27
C LYS A 43 3.54 -4.63 -1.09
N VAL A 44 4.35 -3.64 -0.79
CA VAL A 44 4.30 -2.34 -1.44
C VAL A 44 5.67 -2.03 -2.03
N ALA A 45 5.68 -1.55 -3.25
CA ALA A 45 6.90 -1.09 -3.89
C ALA A 45 6.63 0.16 -4.71
N CYS A 46 7.52 1.14 -4.61
CA CYS A 46 7.51 2.32 -5.46
C CYS A 46 8.93 2.56 -5.94
N ASP A 47 9.22 2.17 -7.17
CA ASP A 47 10.58 2.22 -7.71
C ASP A 47 11.10 3.65 -7.82
N SER A 48 10.24 4.60 -8.17
CA SER A 48 10.64 6.01 -8.32
C SER A 48 11.16 6.62 -7.01
N LEU A 49 10.72 6.11 -5.88
CA LEU A 49 11.12 6.61 -4.57
C LEU A 49 11.94 5.60 -3.78
N SER A 50 12.30 4.48 -4.40
CA SER A 50 13.05 3.39 -3.77
C SER A 50 12.38 2.89 -2.49
N ILE A 51 11.05 2.88 -2.49
CA ILE A 51 10.27 2.42 -1.34
C ILE A 51 9.92 0.95 -1.55
N ARG A 52 10.20 0.14 -0.53
CA ARG A 52 9.81 -1.26 -0.52
C ARG A 52 9.50 -1.67 0.90
N GLY A 53 8.45 -2.46 1.07
CA GLY A 53 8.08 -2.93 2.39
C GLY A 53 6.79 -3.71 2.37
N THR A 54 6.32 -4.06 3.55
CA THR A 54 5.07 -4.78 3.73
C THR A 54 4.17 -3.98 4.64
N LEU A 55 2.93 -3.78 4.22
CA LEU A 55 1.91 -3.14 5.03
C LEU A 55 1.03 -4.22 5.65
N ARG A 56 0.80 -4.11 6.94
CA ARG A 56 -0.08 -5.03 7.67
C ARG A 56 -1.37 -4.33 8.02
N GLY A 57 -2.47 -5.02 7.80
CA GLY A 57 -3.77 -4.48 8.10
C GLY A 57 -3.94 -4.19 9.59
N THR A 58 -4.55 -3.05 9.88
CA THR A 58 -4.85 -2.64 11.26
C THR A 58 -6.32 -2.40 11.48
N LEU A 59 -7.14 -2.58 10.44
CA LEU A 59 -8.59 -2.38 10.55
C LEU A 59 -9.20 -3.49 11.38
N ILE A 60 -9.78 -3.12 12.52
CA ILE A 60 -10.47 -4.08 13.39
C ILE A 60 -11.91 -4.17 12.92
N PRO A 61 -12.38 -5.38 12.50
CA PRO A 61 -13.77 -5.51 12.09
C PRO A 61 -14.70 -5.19 13.27
N SER A 62 -15.72 -4.38 13.01
CA SER A 62 -16.73 -4.12 14.03
C SER A 62 -17.87 -5.12 13.85
N ASN A 63 -18.20 -5.74 14.92
CA ASN A 63 -19.30 -6.72 14.94
C ASN A 63 -20.54 -6.11 15.53
#